data_5e732b65876a7043cb15cbaf5dbc642c
#
_entry.id   5e732b65876a7043cb15cbaf5dbc642c
#
_cell.length_a   1.000
_cell.length_b   1.000
_cell.length_c   1.000
_cell.angle_alpha   90.00
_cell.angle_beta   90.00
_cell.angle_gamma   90.00
#
_symmetry.space_group_name_H-M   'P 1'
#
loop_
_entity.id
_entity.type
_entity.pdbx_description
1 polymer ?
#
loop_
_entity_poly.entity_id
_entity_poly.type
_entity_poly.pdbx_seq_one_letter_code
_entity_poly.pdbx_strand_id
1 'polypeptide(L)'
;FVLALVHWVVGFPRSADKVPLHELLDPFAQNQGIQFPIARAYSQMRAAELMLREAVRLYEAGGNPGEEANLAKLLSADASWTAAEACLQTHGGFGFAEEYDVERKFREARLYQVAPISTNLILSYIAEHVLNLPRSY
;
A
#
# COMPACT_ATOMS: atom_id res chain seq x y z
N PHE A 1 1.88 -2.06 -8.28
CA PHE A 1 0.89 -1.01 -8.03
C PHE A 1 1.19 -0.25 -6.74
N VAL A 2 1.40 -0.91 -5.58
CA VAL A 2 1.76 -0.24 -4.30
C VAL A 2 3.07 0.51 -4.43
N LEU A 3 4.10 -0.06 -5.08
CA LEU A 3 5.34 0.64 -5.43
C LEU A 3 5.08 1.88 -6.31
N ALA A 4 4.20 1.75 -7.30
CA ALA A 4 3.83 2.88 -8.15
C ALA A 4 3.07 3.96 -7.37
N LEU A 5 2.22 3.57 -6.41
CA LEU A 5 1.48 4.50 -5.57
C LEU A 5 2.43 5.24 -4.60
N VAL A 6 3.36 4.53 -3.95
CA VAL A 6 4.36 5.17 -3.07
C VAL A 6 5.30 6.07 -3.88
N HIS A 7 5.74 5.65 -5.07
CA HIS A 7 6.51 6.52 -5.96
C HIS A 7 5.71 7.74 -6.43
N TRP A 8 4.41 7.59 -6.61
CA TRP A 8 3.54 8.67 -7.02
C TRP A 8 3.16 9.61 -5.86
N VAL A 9 2.85 9.05 -4.66
CA VAL A 9 2.62 9.81 -3.41
C VAL A 9 3.81 10.69 -3.07
N VAL A 10 5.02 10.21 -3.36
CA VAL A 10 6.27 10.91 -3.09
C VAL A 10 6.67 11.83 -4.27
N GLY A 11 5.82 11.97 -5.30
CA GLY A 11 6.03 12.94 -6.39
C GLY A 11 7.16 12.60 -7.35
N PHE A 12 7.52 11.31 -7.51
CA PHE A 12 8.53 10.90 -8.48
C PHE A 12 8.01 11.14 -9.91
N PRO A 13 8.58 12.08 -10.67
CA PRO A 13 8.29 12.21 -12.10
C PRO A 13 8.74 10.93 -12.82
N ARG A 14 7.89 10.43 -13.71
CA ARG A 14 8.20 9.32 -14.61
C ARG A 14 9.31 9.61 -15.63
N SER A 15 9.77 10.84 -15.72
CA SER A 15 10.83 11.26 -16.63
C SER A 15 12.20 11.24 -15.93
N ALA A 16 13.22 10.89 -16.69
CA ALA A 16 14.58 10.62 -16.25
C ALA A 16 15.36 11.83 -15.70
N ASP A 17 14.73 12.97 -15.54
CA ASP A 17 15.34 14.16 -14.95
C ASP A 17 15.20 14.05 -13.44
N LYS A 18 16.23 13.49 -12.84
CA LYS A 18 16.36 13.18 -11.42
C LYS A 18 16.52 14.46 -10.59
N VAL A 19 15.41 15.13 -10.33
CA VAL A 19 15.39 16.04 -9.17
C VAL A 19 15.32 15.14 -7.93
N PRO A 20 16.31 15.19 -7.04
CA PRO A 20 16.26 14.37 -5.82
C PRO A 20 15.02 14.72 -5.02
N LEU A 21 14.35 13.68 -4.46
CA LEU A 21 13.11 13.85 -3.71
C LEU A 21 13.20 14.95 -2.63
N HIS A 22 14.35 15.10 -1.99
CA HIS A 22 14.57 16.11 -0.97
C HIS A 22 14.52 17.54 -1.53
N GLU A 23 14.91 17.77 -2.79
CA GLU A 23 14.82 19.09 -3.43
C GLU A 23 13.38 19.44 -3.82
N LEU A 24 12.55 18.43 -4.13
CA LEU A 24 11.15 18.63 -4.50
C LEU A 24 10.25 18.87 -3.29
N LEU A 25 10.61 18.31 -2.14
CA LEU A 25 9.84 18.37 -0.90
C LEU A 25 10.33 19.42 0.10
N ASP A 26 11.46 20.06 -0.16
CA ASP A 26 11.95 21.15 0.67
C ASP A 26 11.10 22.42 0.38
N PRO A 27 10.40 22.99 1.32
CA PRO A 27 10.51 23.00 2.78
C PRO A 27 9.53 22.12 3.55
N PHE A 28 8.57 21.48 2.88
CA PHE A 28 7.51 20.69 3.54
C PHE A 28 8.03 19.39 4.12
N ALA A 29 9.02 18.77 3.48
CA ALA A 29 9.59 17.49 3.91
C ALA A 29 10.34 17.54 5.25
N GLN A 30 10.61 18.71 5.79
CA GLN A 30 11.21 18.87 7.12
C GLN A 30 10.21 18.67 8.26
N ASN A 31 8.91 18.63 7.93
CA ASN A 31 7.85 18.49 8.93
C ASN A 31 7.60 17.01 9.24
N GLN A 32 7.74 16.62 10.51
CA GLN A 32 7.45 15.26 10.98
C GLN A 32 6.02 14.81 10.70
N GLY A 33 5.07 15.76 10.69
CA GLY A 33 3.67 15.48 10.32
C GLY A 33 3.50 14.98 8.89
N ILE A 34 4.46 15.23 8.01
CA ILE A 34 4.52 14.73 6.63
C ILE A 34 5.44 13.51 6.53
N GLN A 35 6.61 13.57 7.15
CA GLN A 35 7.61 12.49 7.07
C GLN A 35 7.10 11.17 7.67
N PHE A 36 6.49 11.21 8.86
CA PHE A 36 6.10 10.00 9.57
C PHE A 36 4.98 9.20 8.87
N PRO A 37 3.90 9.80 8.36
CA PRO A 37 2.91 9.06 7.58
C PRO A 37 3.51 8.42 6.33
N ILE A 38 4.38 9.12 5.61
CA ILE A 38 5.07 8.59 4.41
C ILE A 38 6.00 7.43 4.79
N ALA A 39 6.80 7.58 5.83
CA ALA A 39 7.71 6.53 6.30
C ALA A 39 6.95 5.29 6.77
N ARG A 40 5.80 5.47 7.43
CA ARG A 40 4.91 4.39 7.84
C ARG A 40 4.35 3.63 6.62
N ALA A 41 3.81 4.36 5.64
CA ALA A 41 3.30 3.76 4.40
C ALA A 41 4.40 2.99 3.65
N TYR A 42 5.61 3.54 3.58
CA TYR A 42 6.76 2.86 3.00
C TYR A 42 7.12 1.56 3.74
N SER A 43 7.14 1.59 5.08
CA SER A 43 7.44 0.40 5.89
C SER A 43 6.43 -0.72 5.67
N GLN A 44 5.14 -0.38 5.63
CA GLN A 44 4.06 -1.34 5.34
C GLN A 44 4.18 -1.92 3.93
N MET A 45 4.49 -1.09 2.94
CA MET A 45 4.73 -1.54 1.57
C MET A 45 5.90 -2.53 1.50
N ARG A 46 7.01 -2.25 2.21
CA ARG A 46 8.17 -3.16 2.25
C ARG A 46 7.83 -4.50 2.88
N ALA A 47 7.02 -4.51 3.95
CA ALA A 47 6.53 -5.75 4.57
C ALA A 47 5.64 -6.55 3.61
N ALA A 48 4.73 -5.90 2.90
CA ALA A 48 3.88 -6.52 1.90
C ALA A 48 4.71 -7.12 0.73
N GLU A 49 5.74 -6.41 0.26
CA GLU A 49 6.63 -6.89 -0.79
C GLU A 49 7.40 -8.16 -0.36
N LEU A 50 7.92 -8.19 0.86
CA LEU A 50 8.62 -9.37 1.38
C LEU A 50 7.69 -10.58 1.47
N MET A 51 6.44 -10.38 1.92
CA MET A 51 5.43 -11.44 1.96
C MET A 51 5.06 -11.94 0.56
N LEU A 52 4.92 -11.04 -0.41
CA LEU A 52 4.68 -11.40 -1.81
C LEU A 52 5.84 -12.24 -2.37
N ARG A 53 7.09 -11.84 -2.11
CA ARG A 53 8.26 -12.59 -2.56
C ARG A 53 8.31 -13.99 -1.96
N GLU A 54 7.93 -14.15 -0.69
CA GLU A 54 7.86 -15.46 -0.04
C GLU A 54 6.74 -16.31 -0.65
N ALA A 55 5.57 -15.76 -0.93
CA ALA A 55 4.49 -16.48 -1.62
C ALA A 55 4.95 -17.00 -3.00
N VAL A 56 5.65 -16.15 -3.78
CA VAL A 56 6.21 -16.55 -5.09
C VAL A 56 7.26 -17.66 -4.93
N ARG A 57 8.18 -17.52 -3.98
CA ARG A 57 9.22 -18.52 -3.70
C ARG A 57 8.61 -19.89 -3.36
N LEU A 58 7.56 -19.91 -2.52
CA LEU A 58 6.88 -21.15 -2.15
C LEU A 58 6.18 -21.78 -3.36
N TYR A 59 5.50 -20.98 -4.16
CA TYR A 59 4.84 -21.44 -5.38
C TYR A 59 5.83 -22.06 -6.37
N GLU A 60 6.95 -21.38 -6.64
CA GLU A 60 8.01 -21.86 -7.54
C GLU A 60 8.68 -23.15 -7.02
N ALA A 61 8.73 -23.34 -5.70
CA ALA A 61 9.23 -24.57 -5.08
C ALA A 61 8.19 -25.72 -5.08
N GLY A 62 7.00 -25.53 -5.66
CA GLY A 62 5.93 -26.54 -5.68
C GLY A 62 5.19 -26.68 -4.33
N GLY A 63 5.37 -25.74 -3.39
CA GLY A 63 4.67 -25.70 -2.12
C GLY A 63 3.28 -25.06 -2.21
N ASN A 64 2.63 -24.91 -1.06
CA ASN A 64 1.33 -24.24 -0.96
C ASN A 64 1.53 -22.81 -0.43
N PRO A 65 1.37 -21.75 -1.27
CA PRO A 65 1.55 -20.37 -0.88
C PRO A 65 0.26 -19.73 -0.33
N GLY A 66 -0.74 -20.51 0.06
CA GLY A 66 -2.08 -19.99 0.39
C GLY A 66 -2.08 -18.97 1.51
N GLU A 67 -1.34 -19.21 2.58
CA GLU A 67 -1.18 -18.27 3.70
C GLU A 67 -0.47 -16.99 3.25
N GLU A 68 0.70 -17.12 2.66
CA GLU A 68 1.55 -16.00 2.26
C GLU A 68 0.88 -15.13 1.19
N ALA A 69 0.16 -15.73 0.24
CA ALA A 69 -0.56 -15.01 -0.79
C ALA A 69 -1.72 -14.17 -0.19
N ASN A 70 -2.45 -14.72 0.77
CA ASN A 70 -3.51 -14.00 1.47
C ASN A 70 -2.93 -12.87 2.33
N LEU A 71 -1.85 -13.12 3.08
CA LEU A 71 -1.14 -12.10 3.85
C LEU A 71 -0.58 -11.00 2.96
N ALA A 72 0.05 -11.35 1.84
CA ALA A 72 0.56 -10.38 0.87
C ALA A 72 -0.55 -9.48 0.32
N LYS A 73 -1.72 -10.06 -0.01
CA LYS A 73 -2.88 -9.29 -0.49
C LYS A 73 -3.42 -8.34 0.59
N LEU A 74 -3.57 -8.80 1.83
CA LEU A 74 -4.05 -8.01 2.95
C LEU A 74 -3.10 -6.82 3.22
N LEU A 75 -1.82 -7.11 3.43
CA LEU A 75 -0.80 -6.10 3.70
C LEU A 75 -0.65 -5.08 2.56
N SER A 76 -0.74 -5.54 1.30
CA SER A 76 -0.67 -4.63 0.13
C SER A 76 -1.89 -3.70 0.06
N ALA A 77 -3.08 -4.20 0.37
CA ALA A 77 -4.29 -3.39 0.39
C ALA A 77 -4.23 -2.31 1.48
N ASP A 78 -3.78 -2.68 2.68
CA ASP A 78 -3.64 -1.77 3.82
C ASP A 78 -2.54 -0.73 3.59
N ALA A 79 -1.39 -1.15 3.06
CA ALA A 79 -0.30 -0.24 2.69
C ALA A 79 -0.73 0.77 1.62
N SER A 80 -1.49 0.31 0.61
CA SER A 80 -2.05 1.15 -0.44
C SER A 80 -2.99 2.21 0.12
N TRP A 81 -3.88 1.80 1.04
CA TRP A 81 -4.82 2.71 1.70
C TRP A 81 -4.09 3.75 2.56
N THR A 82 -3.16 3.31 3.40
CA THR A 82 -2.34 4.20 4.26
C THR A 82 -1.56 5.21 3.42
N ALA A 83 -0.99 4.79 2.29
CA ALA A 83 -0.25 5.68 1.41
C ALA A 83 -1.17 6.71 0.72
N ALA A 84 -2.35 6.29 0.27
CA ALA A 84 -3.31 7.18 -0.38
C ALA A 84 -3.86 8.23 0.61
N GLU A 85 -4.14 7.83 1.84
CA GLU A 85 -4.57 8.72 2.91
C GLU A 85 -3.47 9.74 3.28
N ALA A 86 -2.24 9.29 3.46
CA ALA A 86 -1.10 10.17 3.72
C ALA A 86 -0.90 11.19 2.59
N CYS A 87 -1.09 10.77 1.33
CA CYS A 87 -1.00 11.63 0.17
C CYS A 87 -2.10 12.69 0.17
N LEU A 88 -3.35 12.29 0.36
CA LEU A 88 -4.50 13.19 0.40
C LEU A 88 -4.34 14.23 1.51
N GLN A 89 -3.95 13.77 2.71
CA GLN A 89 -3.72 14.66 3.85
C GLN A 89 -2.57 15.65 3.60
N THR A 90 -1.50 15.21 2.96
CA THR A 90 -0.34 16.07 2.65
C THR A 90 -0.68 17.16 1.63
N HIS A 91 -1.53 16.84 0.63
CA HIS A 91 -1.99 17.81 -0.36
C HIS A 91 -3.08 18.75 0.17
N GLY A 92 -3.71 18.43 1.31
CA GLY A 92 -4.81 19.22 1.86
C GLY A 92 -5.95 19.39 0.85
N GLY A 93 -6.46 20.60 0.70
CA GLY A 93 -7.55 20.90 -0.24
C GLY A 93 -7.21 20.59 -1.71
N PHE A 94 -5.96 20.73 -2.11
CA PHE A 94 -5.52 20.38 -3.46
C PHE A 94 -5.60 18.88 -3.76
N GLY A 95 -5.62 18.03 -2.73
CA GLY A 95 -5.80 16.59 -2.90
C GLY A 95 -7.16 16.19 -3.48
N PHE A 96 -8.14 17.08 -3.45
CA PHE A 96 -9.47 16.88 -4.05
C PHE A 96 -9.59 17.46 -5.47
N ALA A 97 -8.59 18.19 -5.94
CA ALA A 97 -8.60 18.77 -7.28
C ALA A 97 -8.17 17.74 -8.33
N GLU A 98 -8.90 17.67 -9.44
CA GLU A 98 -8.68 16.69 -10.52
C GLU A 98 -7.27 16.77 -11.11
N GLU A 99 -6.70 17.97 -11.15
CA GLU A 99 -5.37 18.25 -11.73
C GLU A 99 -4.24 17.50 -11.03
N TYR A 100 -4.40 17.18 -9.74
CA TYR A 100 -3.38 16.47 -8.95
C TYR A 100 -3.56 14.96 -8.95
N ASP A 101 -4.69 14.43 -9.45
CA ASP A 101 -4.96 12.99 -9.55
C ASP A 101 -4.97 12.22 -8.19
N VAL A 102 -4.85 12.94 -7.07
CA VAL A 102 -4.78 12.35 -5.72
C VAL A 102 -6.11 11.73 -5.34
N GLU A 103 -7.22 12.44 -5.58
CA GLU A 103 -8.58 11.97 -5.25
C GLU A 103 -8.91 10.66 -5.98
N ARG A 104 -8.48 10.54 -7.26
CA ARG A 104 -8.66 9.33 -8.05
C ARG A 104 -7.88 8.16 -7.46
N LYS A 105 -6.61 8.38 -7.09
CA LYS A 105 -5.76 7.37 -6.46
C LYS A 105 -6.28 6.93 -5.10
N PHE A 106 -6.85 7.84 -4.33
CA PHE A 106 -7.51 7.52 -3.06
C PHE A 106 -8.71 6.58 -3.28
N ARG A 107 -9.57 6.88 -4.25
CA ARG A 107 -10.71 6.00 -4.61
C ARG A 107 -10.24 4.63 -5.12
N GLU A 108 -9.22 4.59 -5.99
CA GLU A 108 -8.64 3.35 -6.50
C GLU A 108 -8.05 2.50 -5.35
N ALA A 109 -7.35 3.12 -4.40
CA ALA A 109 -6.78 2.41 -3.25
C ALA A 109 -7.88 1.71 -2.41
N ARG A 110 -9.05 2.34 -2.26
CA ARG A 110 -10.19 1.72 -1.57
C ARG A 110 -10.69 0.46 -2.26
N LEU A 111 -10.67 0.43 -3.58
CA LEU A 111 -11.08 -0.74 -4.35
C LEU A 111 -10.29 -2.00 -3.95
N TYR A 112 -9.01 -1.87 -3.68
CA TYR A 112 -8.16 -3.02 -3.32
C TYR A 112 -8.48 -3.65 -1.97
N GLN A 113 -9.23 -2.98 -1.11
CA GLN A 113 -9.72 -3.58 0.14
C GLN A 113 -10.98 -4.44 -0.06
N VAL A 114 -11.68 -4.28 -1.18
CA VAL A 114 -12.93 -5.00 -1.47
C VAL A 114 -12.84 -5.94 -2.66
N ALA A 115 -11.88 -5.73 -3.57
CA ALA A 115 -11.75 -6.50 -4.82
C ALA A 115 -10.29 -6.94 -5.04
N PRO A 116 -10.05 -8.07 -5.76
CA PRO A 116 -11.03 -9.10 -6.17
C PRO A 116 -11.49 -9.96 -4.99
N ILE A 117 -10.71 -10.01 -3.91
CA ILE A 117 -11.01 -10.71 -2.65
C ILE A 117 -11.00 -9.65 -1.54
N SER A 118 -12.08 -9.55 -0.78
CA SER A 118 -12.17 -8.58 0.30
C SER A 118 -11.23 -8.92 1.45
N THR A 119 -10.76 -7.90 2.15
CA THR A 119 -9.93 -8.07 3.34
C THR A 119 -10.63 -8.89 4.42
N ASN A 120 -11.97 -8.80 4.53
CA ASN A 120 -12.74 -9.61 5.47
C ASN A 120 -12.67 -11.11 5.16
N LEU A 121 -12.77 -11.50 3.88
CA LEU A 121 -12.61 -12.90 3.48
C LEU A 121 -11.20 -13.42 3.75
N ILE A 122 -10.18 -12.59 3.54
CA ILE A 122 -8.81 -12.95 3.87
C ILE A 122 -8.63 -13.15 5.37
N LEU A 123 -9.18 -12.26 6.19
CA LEU A 123 -9.14 -12.40 7.65
C LEU A 123 -9.86 -13.66 8.14
N SER A 124 -11.00 -13.99 7.54
CA SER A 124 -11.70 -15.27 7.83
C SER A 124 -10.81 -16.46 7.46
N TYR A 125 -10.18 -16.44 6.30
CA TYR A 125 -9.27 -17.51 5.88
C TYR A 125 -8.11 -17.67 6.87
N ILE A 126 -7.47 -16.59 7.28
CA ILE A 126 -6.36 -16.63 8.25
C ILE A 126 -6.86 -17.18 9.60
N ALA A 127 -8.00 -16.69 10.07
CA ALA A 127 -8.58 -17.15 11.35
C ALA A 127 -8.87 -18.64 11.34
N GLU A 128 -9.52 -19.14 10.30
CA GLU A 128 -9.98 -20.53 10.22
C GLU A 128 -8.84 -21.51 9.88
N HIS A 129 -8.02 -21.17 8.89
CA HIS A 129 -7.08 -22.13 8.29
C HIS A 129 -5.63 -21.97 8.78
N VAL A 130 -5.26 -20.80 9.30
CA VAL A 130 -3.90 -20.56 9.83
C VAL A 130 -3.90 -20.64 11.35
N LEU A 131 -4.85 -19.93 12.00
CA LEU A 131 -4.94 -19.86 13.46
C LEU A 131 -5.82 -20.96 14.06
N ASN A 132 -6.49 -21.77 13.24
CA ASN A 132 -7.41 -22.85 13.68
C ASN A 132 -8.52 -22.35 14.63
N LEU A 133 -9.00 -21.14 14.42
CA LEU A 133 -10.13 -20.62 15.17
C LEU A 133 -11.45 -21.16 14.61
N PRO A 134 -12.51 -21.26 15.44
CA PRO A 134 -13.81 -21.68 14.96
C PRO A 134 -14.36 -20.73 13.92
N ARG A 135 -15.04 -21.28 12.91
CA ARG A 135 -15.66 -20.49 11.85
C ARG A 135 -16.68 -19.51 12.43
N SER A 136 -16.56 -18.25 12.04
CA SER A 136 -17.57 -17.23 12.35
C SER A 136 -18.62 -17.16 11.24
N TYR A 137 -19.86 -16.87 11.62
CA TYR A 137 -21.01 -16.75 10.71
C TYR A 137 -21.31 -15.28 10.42
#